data_e2dbbfbf0e670e542837db74836e5e59
#
_entry.id   e2dbbfbf0e670e542837db74836e5e59
#
_cell.length_a   1.000
_cell.length_b   1.000
_cell.length_c   1.000
_cell.angle_alpha   90.00
_cell.angle_beta   90.00
_cell.angle_gamma   90.00
#
_symmetry.space_group_name_H-M   'P 1'
#
loop_
_entity.id
_entity.type
_entity.pdbx_description
1 polymer ?
#
loop_
_entity_poly.entity_id
_entity_poly.type
_entity_poly.pdbx_seq_one_letter_code
_entity_poly.pdbx_strand_id
1 'polypeptide(L)'
;MKVLNLKERWSSKARSYDDLFILAVLGALCGLLSGLLMAFFYAVIYLPSRYWIGEDFDSFESLPVEWRVGLVLAGSVVLAIIFSLLPSRLHKVGVPYVVERLNYHNGNLPIWNAVVQFFSAAIGLISGLSIGKEGPAVHLGATLGGYLAEKAKLPQYGVETLLACGVAGAISAVFQTPLAGVLFAFEVIFLEYRQQYVLPVLLSSVIATLISHNLIGPLDVFSIESISSVSLSLDLFYACFALVAFIVFLSALFLHTQKSLWRLSGLSIWARFLFVALVTSVLAIYLPEVLGSGYLSLSRLLSGDLIVYSLFLLIIVKTVLTAFTIGLGIPGGMIGPTFIIGGLAGIQVALIFDNNEADMVLFALLGMAAMMAACFQAPLTALVAIIEMTHSSSVIVPALFVVVLACLLMRVFFHQESVFVERLSYMGMSSTVSPFQRYLRHHTVKPVAEDVLLLPQYVPIEQVKDLASSMIDYVVFKIGNEHHLVRRVAILDALSKLDQGPQLWLAAEGDSVKMDFSLALESTFVPVIDEPSSLEQMLGWFQKHGLPEVLVTVTASSFSLVSRNRLDQFLLKSDQ
;
A
#
# COMPACT_ATOMS: atom_id res chain seq x y z
N MET A 1 14.09 29.36 -35.29
CA MET A 1 13.28 28.30 -34.65
C MET A 1 14.06 27.21 -33.91
N LYS A 2 15.32 26.85 -34.26
CA LYS A 2 16.11 25.82 -33.54
C LYS A 2 16.79 26.31 -32.24
N VAL A 3 16.97 27.61 -32.01
CA VAL A 3 17.68 28.17 -30.84
C VAL A 3 16.75 28.29 -29.61
N LEU A 4 15.44 28.48 -29.83
CA LEU A 4 14.45 28.51 -28.74
C LEU A 4 14.28 27.13 -28.06
N ASN A 5 14.35 26.04 -28.82
CA ASN A 5 14.24 24.68 -28.26
C ASN A 5 15.42 24.25 -27.36
N LEU A 6 16.59 24.86 -27.51
CA LEU A 6 17.75 24.56 -26.66
C LEU A 6 17.61 25.21 -25.28
N LYS A 7 17.10 26.44 -25.22
CA LYS A 7 16.92 27.16 -23.96
C LYS A 7 15.83 26.56 -23.09
N GLU A 8 14.72 26.07 -23.70
CA GLU A 8 13.68 25.35 -22.99
C GLU A 8 14.14 23.96 -22.52
N ARG A 9 14.93 23.25 -23.33
CA ARG A 9 15.53 21.98 -22.91
C ARG A 9 16.55 22.13 -21.78
N TRP A 10 17.30 23.22 -21.74
CA TRP A 10 18.24 23.50 -20.64
C TRP A 10 17.49 23.95 -19.38
N SER A 11 16.43 24.74 -19.51
CA SER A 11 15.61 25.16 -18.37
C SER A 11 14.81 24.00 -17.75
N SER A 12 14.32 23.07 -18.56
CA SER A 12 13.64 21.87 -18.06
C SER A 12 14.61 20.89 -17.38
N LYS A 13 15.83 20.72 -17.92
CA LYS A 13 16.88 19.92 -17.26
C LYS A 13 17.38 20.58 -15.96
N ALA A 14 17.56 21.89 -15.94
CA ALA A 14 17.96 22.61 -14.73
C ALA A 14 16.89 22.49 -13.64
N ARG A 15 15.60 22.63 -13.95
CA ARG A 15 14.50 22.39 -13.01
C ARG A 15 14.51 20.95 -12.48
N SER A 16 14.77 19.97 -13.32
CA SER A 16 14.84 18.56 -12.91
C SER A 16 15.97 18.28 -11.91
N TYR A 17 17.12 18.97 -12.01
CA TYR A 17 18.21 18.85 -11.04
C TYR A 17 17.90 19.58 -9.73
N ASP A 18 17.28 20.76 -9.80
CA ASP A 18 16.86 21.51 -8.61
C ASP A 18 15.79 20.73 -7.83
N ASP A 19 14.85 20.13 -8.51
CA ASP A 19 13.81 19.27 -7.91
C ASP A 19 14.42 18.04 -7.21
N LEU A 20 15.42 17.38 -7.83
CA LEU A 20 16.10 16.22 -7.25
C LEU A 20 16.89 16.61 -5.98
N PHE A 21 17.56 17.76 -5.99
CA PHE A 21 18.28 18.26 -4.82
C PHE A 21 17.34 18.55 -3.66
N ILE A 22 16.21 19.21 -3.92
CA ILE A 22 15.19 19.49 -2.91
C ILE A 22 14.64 18.18 -2.33
N LEU A 23 14.32 17.20 -3.19
CA LEU A 23 13.84 15.89 -2.74
C LEU A 23 14.90 15.12 -1.95
N ALA A 24 16.19 15.25 -2.29
CA ALA A 24 17.27 14.64 -1.53
C ALA A 24 17.41 15.25 -0.13
N VAL A 25 17.33 16.57 0.00
CA VAL A 25 17.36 17.27 1.30
C VAL A 25 16.14 16.91 2.14
N LEU A 26 14.95 16.90 1.55
CA LEU A 26 13.73 16.49 2.25
C LEU A 26 13.74 14.99 2.60
N GLY A 27 14.34 14.15 1.74
CA GLY A 27 14.58 12.73 2.00
C GLY A 27 15.52 12.53 3.19
N ALA A 28 16.61 13.29 3.26
CA ALA A 28 17.53 13.30 4.41
C ALA A 28 16.82 13.69 5.71
N LEU A 29 16.01 14.75 5.68
CA LEU A 29 15.18 15.16 6.82
C LEU A 29 14.16 14.10 7.20
N CYS A 30 13.52 13.47 6.21
CA CYS A 30 12.59 12.38 6.42
C CYS A 30 13.29 11.18 7.10
N GLY A 31 14.51 10.83 6.67
CA GLY A 31 15.31 9.78 7.28
C GLY A 31 15.70 10.08 8.72
N LEU A 32 16.14 11.31 9.00
CA LEU A 32 16.44 11.77 10.36
C LEU A 32 15.21 11.60 11.28
N LEU A 33 14.07 12.13 10.83
CA LEU A 33 12.83 12.07 11.63
C LEU A 33 12.28 10.66 11.77
N SER A 34 12.40 9.82 10.71
CA SER A 34 12.02 8.40 10.78
C SER A 34 12.91 7.63 11.76
N GLY A 35 14.22 7.85 11.74
CA GLY A 35 15.16 7.24 12.69
C GLY A 35 14.83 7.63 14.14
N LEU A 36 14.59 8.92 14.40
CA LEU A 36 14.18 9.41 15.71
C LEU A 36 12.83 8.85 16.18
N LEU A 37 11.85 8.79 15.27
CA LEU A 37 10.51 8.23 15.54
C LEU A 37 10.60 6.75 15.89
N MET A 38 11.43 5.98 15.18
CA MET A 38 11.63 4.55 15.46
C MET A 38 12.40 4.35 16.77
N ALA A 39 13.42 5.16 17.07
CA ALA A 39 14.11 5.12 18.36
C ALA A 39 13.14 5.43 19.50
N PHE A 40 12.28 6.42 19.35
CA PHE A 40 11.23 6.72 20.33
C PHE A 40 10.22 5.58 20.47
N PHE A 41 9.75 5.00 19.36
CA PHE A 41 8.84 3.85 19.38
C PHE A 41 9.48 2.65 20.10
N TYR A 42 10.75 2.39 19.82
CA TYR A 42 11.51 1.35 20.50
C TYR A 42 11.61 1.63 22.01
N ALA A 43 11.94 2.86 22.41
CA ALA A 43 12.03 3.24 23.80
C ALA A 43 10.70 3.05 24.56
N VAL A 44 9.57 3.41 23.94
CA VAL A 44 8.23 3.23 24.52
C VAL A 44 7.91 1.76 24.78
N ILE A 45 8.38 0.85 23.91
CA ILE A 45 8.17 -0.59 24.06
C ILE A 45 9.19 -1.19 25.05
N TYR A 46 10.46 -0.81 24.95
CA TYR A 46 11.56 -1.42 25.68
C TYR A 46 11.62 -0.99 27.14
N LEU A 47 11.44 0.31 27.45
CA LEU A 47 11.57 0.81 28.82
C LEU A 47 10.58 0.19 29.81
N PRO A 48 9.27 0.08 29.52
CA PRO A 48 8.34 -0.59 30.42
C PRO A 48 8.67 -2.08 30.58
N SER A 49 9.04 -2.76 29.51
CA SER A 49 9.39 -4.19 29.53
C SER A 49 10.62 -4.42 30.43
N ARG A 50 11.67 -3.62 30.28
CA ARG A 50 12.87 -3.69 31.11
C ARG A 50 12.59 -3.40 32.60
N TYR A 51 11.68 -2.44 32.87
CA TYR A 51 11.35 -2.08 34.25
C TYR A 51 10.53 -3.16 34.95
N TRP A 52 9.58 -3.83 34.23
CA TRP A 52 8.68 -4.82 34.84
C TRP A 52 9.20 -6.25 34.74
N ILE A 53 9.90 -6.58 33.65
CA ILE A 53 10.40 -7.93 33.38
C ILE A 53 11.84 -8.08 33.94
N GLY A 54 12.59 -6.97 34.07
CA GLY A 54 13.97 -6.95 34.57
C GLY A 54 15.01 -7.48 33.59
N GLU A 55 14.57 -7.94 32.42
CA GLU A 55 15.37 -8.51 31.34
C GLU A 55 15.07 -7.81 30.01
N ASP A 56 15.62 -8.35 28.94
CA ASP A 56 15.41 -7.80 27.60
C ASP A 56 13.95 -7.88 27.16
N PHE A 57 13.56 -6.93 26.31
CA PHE A 57 12.26 -6.95 25.65
C PHE A 57 12.03 -8.28 24.93
N ASP A 58 10.80 -8.83 25.02
CA ASP A 58 10.39 -10.11 24.43
C ASP A 58 10.72 -11.38 25.25
N SER A 59 11.24 -11.22 26.52
CA SER A 59 11.54 -12.33 27.43
C SER A 59 10.32 -12.82 28.21
N PHE A 60 9.22 -13.11 27.52
CA PHE A 60 7.98 -13.52 28.21
C PHE A 60 8.11 -14.90 28.88
N GLU A 61 8.98 -15.78 28.38
CA GLU A 61 9.23 -17.09 28.98
C GLU A 61 9.84 -17.03 30.38
N SER A 62 10.55 -15.96 30.75
CA SER A 62 11.13 -15.78 32.09
C SER A 62 10.09 -15.33 33.14
N LEU A 63 8.93 -14.84 32.71
CA LEU A 63 7.87 -14.36 33.60
C LEU A 63 7.08 -15.50 34.23
N PRO A 64 6.58 -15.33 35.49
CA PRO A 64 5.57 -16.22 36.07
C PRO A 64 4.33 -16.32 35.22
N VAL A 65 3.65 -17.48 35.26
CA VAL A 65 2.47 -17.78 34.42
C VAL A 65 1.36 -16.74 34.60
N GLU A 66 1.14 -16.27 35.82
CA GLU A 66 0.11 -15.30 36.18
C GLU A 66 0.34 -13.97 35.45
N TRP A 67 1.61 -13.53 35.38
CA TRP A 67 1.99 -12.30 34.70
C TRP A 67 1.84 -12.44 33.17
N ARG A 68 2.26 -13.56 32.58
CA ARG A 68 2.12 -13.81 31.14
C ARG A 68 0.64 -13.77 30.72
N VAL A 69 -0.19 -14.50 31.43
CA VAL A 69 -1.64 -14.54 31.17
C VAL A 69 -2.27 -13.17 31.47
N GLY A 70 -1.90 -12.54 32.58
CA GLY A 70 -2.41 -11.23 32.97
C GLY A 70 -2.11 -10.14 31.95
N LEU A 71 -0.88 -10.08 31.42
CA LEU A 71 -0.46 -9.11 30.40
C LEU A 71 -1.23 -9.30 29.08
N VAL A 72 -1.35 -10.55 28.61
CA VAL A 72 -2.09 -10.87 27.37
C VAL A 72 -3.56 -10.48 27.48
N LEU A 73 -4.21 -10.82 28.61
CA LEU A 73 -5.61 -10.47 28.85
C LEU A 73 -5.79 -8.94 28.99
N ALA A 74 -4.98 -8.29 29.81
CA ALA A 74 -5.07 -6.85 30.05
C ALA A 74 -4.86 -6.07 28.74
N GLY A 75 -3.80 -6.38 27.98
CA GLY A 75 -3.51 -5.71 26.73
C GLY A 75 -4.61 -5.90 25.69
N SER A 76 -5.13 -7.10 25.55
CA SER A 76 -6.25 -7.37 24.61
C SER A 76 -7.53 -6.66 25.02
N VAL A 77 -7.85 -6.57 26.30
CA VAL A 77 -9.01 -5.81 26.82
C VAL A 77 -8.81 -4.32 26.57
N VAL A 78 -7.63 -3.77 26.87
CA VAL A 78 -7.31 -2.36 26.61
C VAL A 78 -7.46 -2.04 25.11
N LEU A 79 -6.92 -2.89 24.23
CA LEU A 79 -7.08 -2.73 22.79
C LEU A 79 -8.56 -2.81 22.37
N ALA A 80 -9.35 -3.73 22.94
CA ALA A 80 -10.78 -3.83 22.66
C ALA A 80 -11.54 -2.55 23.08
N ILE A 81 -11.21 -1.98 24.24
CA ILE A 81 -11.77 -0.70 24.70
C ILE A 81 -11.41 0.42 23.73
N ILE A 82 -10.13 0.58 23.41
CA ILE A 82 -9.65 1.65 22.50
C ILE A 82 -10.38 1.55 21.16
N PHE A 83 -10.38 0.38 20.53
CA PHE A 83 -10.99 0.21 19.21
C PHE A 83 -12.52 0.27 19.23
N SER A 84 -13.18 -0.02 20.36
CA SER A 84 -14.63 0.16 20.48
C SER A 84 -15.04 1.62 20.65
N LEU A 85 -14.18 2.46 21.20
CA LEU A 85 -14.42 3.90 21.39
C LEU A 85 -14.02 4.73 20.14
N LEU A 86 -13.10 4.22 19.31
CA LEU A 86 -12.65 4.93 18.13
C LEU A 86 -13.65 4.81 16.96
N PRO A 87 -13.81 5.87 16.15
CA PRO A 87 -14.59 5.79 14.93
C PRO A 87 -13.96 4.82 13.91
N SER A 88 -14.78 4.12 13.13
CA SER A 88 -14.35 3.05 12.20
C SER A 88 -13.25 3.48 11.20
N ARG A 89 -13.21 4.78 10.84
CA ARG A 89 -12.16 5.35 9.97
C ARG A 89 -10.75 5.24 10.57
N LEU A 90 -10.62 5.22 11.90
CA LEU A 90 -9.34 5.11 12.61
C LEU A 90 -8.92 3.65 12.86
N HIS A 91 -9.77 2.65 12.57
CA HIS A 91 -9.43 1.24 12.69
C HIS A 91 -8.49 0.75 11.58
N LYS A 92 -8.40 1.50 10.47
CA LYS A 92 -7.52 1.17 9.35
C LYS A 92 -6.08 1.55 9.67
N VAL A 93 -5.25 0.55 9.85
CA VAL A 93 -3.82 0.68 10.24
C VAL A 93 -2.95 -0.37 9.53
N GLY A 94 -1.63 -0.21 9.60
CA GLY A 94 -0.64 -1.16 9.08
C GLY A 94 -0.34 -1.02 7.59
N VAL A 95 0.43 -1.97 7.05
CA VAL A 95 0.93 -1.95 5.66
C VAL A 95 -0.19 -1.94 4.61
N PRO A 96 -1.26 -2.76 4.72
CA PRO A 96 -2.35 -2.72 3.74
C PRO A 96 -3.00 -1.34 3.63
N TYR A 97 -3.11 -0.62 4.75
CA TYR A 97 -3.65 0.74 4.75
C TYR A 97 -2.73 1.74 4.04
N VAL A 98 -1.41 1.60 4.19
CA VAL A 98 -0.44 2.44 3.46
C VAL A 98 -0.58 2.21 1.95
N VAL A 99 -0.66 0.95 1.50
CA VAL A 99 -0.84 0.61 0.08
C VAL A 99 -2.19 1.09 -0.46
N GLU A 100 -3.28 0.97 0.33
CA GLU A 100 -4.59 1.55 0.01
C GLU A 100 -4.48 3.07 -0.21
N ARG A 101 -3.86 3.78 0.74
CA ARG A 101 -3.74 5.24 0.68
C ARG A 101 -2.87 5.73 -0.47
N LEU A 102 -1.80 4.99 -0.79
CA LEU A 102 -0.95 5.28 -1.93
C LEU A 102 -1.73 5.16 -3.25
N ASN A 103 -2.48 4.07 -3.43
CA ASN A 103 -3.13 3.76 -4.70
C ASN A 103 -4.45 4.50 -4.92
N TYR A 104 -5.19 4.82 -3.84
CA TYR A 104 -6.56 5.36 -3.94
C TYR A 104 -6.73 6.77 -3.38
N HIS A 105 -5.72 7.30 -2.65
CA HIS A 105 -5.84 8.57 -1.95
C HIS A 105 -4.60 9.46 -2.06
N ASN A 106 -3.84 9.35 -3.16
CA ASN A 106 -2.65 10.17 -3.44
C ASN A 106 -1.58 10.14 -2.35
N GLY A 107 -1.47 9.07 -1.58
CA GLY A 107 -0.52 8.99 -0.47
C GLY A 107 -0.89 9.84 0.75
N ASN A 108 -2.09 10.40 0.81
CA ASN A 108 -2.56 11.15 1.98
C ASN A 108 -2.88 10.19 3.13
N LEU A 109 -2.02 10.15 4.14
CA LEU A 109 -2.13 9.33 5.35
C LEU A 109 -2.50 10.22 6.55
N PRO A 110 -3.73 10.09 7.10
CA PRO A 110 -4.13 10.89 8.26
C PRO A 110 -3.26 10.58 9.49
N ILE A 111 -2.74 11.61 10.15
CA ILE A 111 -1.86 11.48 11.32
C ILE A 111 -2.52 10.70 12.45
N TRP A 112 -3.83 10.86 12.66
CA TRP A 112 -4.55 10.17 13.72
C TRP A 112 -4.54 8.63 13.59
N ASN A 113 -4.54 8.10 12.35
CA ASN A 113 -4.37 6.66 12.14
C ASN A 113 -2.97 6.20 12.55
N ALA A 114 -1.93 7.01 12.31
CA ALA A 114 -0.57 6.71 12.76
C ALA A 114 -0.45 6.76 14.30
N VAL A 115 -1.10 7.74 14.97
CA VAL A 115 -1.15 7.81 16.43
C VAL A 115 -1.83 6.56 17.01
N VAL A 116 -2.97 6.15 16.45
CA VAL A 116 -3.65 4.91 16.85
C VAL A 116 -2.74 3.70 16.62
N GLN A 117 -2.07 3.62 15.47
CA GLN A 117 -1.13 2.54 15.17
C GLN A 117 0.03 2.49 16.20
N PHE A 118 0.60 3.64 16.53
CA PHE A 118 1.71 3.74 17.48
C PHE A 118 1.36 3.14 18.85
N PHE A 119 0.29 3.66 19.45
CA PHE A 119 -0.08 3.22 20.82
C PHE A 119 -0.66 1.80 20.83
N SER A 120 -1.48 1.44 19.86
CA SER A 120 -2.07 0.11 19.82
C SER A 120 -1.04 -0.98 19.57
N ALA A 121 -0.07 -0.73 18.69
CA ALA A 121 1.02 -1.67 18.47
C ALA A 121 1.94 -1.78 19.69
N ALA A 122 2.26 -0.67 20.35
CA ALA A 122 3.05 -0.67 21.59
C ALA A 122 2.36 -1.50 22.69
N ILE A 123 1.05 -1.28 22.91
CA ILE A 123 0.25 -2.07 23.88
C ILE A 123 0.31 -3.55 23.52
N GLY A 124 0.06 -3.91 22.26
CA GLY A 124 0.06 -5.31 21.82
C GLY A 124 1.43 -5.99 22.02
N LEU A 125 2.52 -5.29 21.67
CA LEU A 125 3.91 -5.79 21.84
C LEU A 125 4.27 -5.98 23.32
N ILE A 126 4.01 -4.97 24.16
CA ILE A 126 4.28 -5.03 25.62
C ILE A 126 3.44 -6.15 26.28
N SER A 127 2.27 -6.45 25.73
CA SER A 127 1.37 -7.48 26.27
C SER A 127 1.72 -8.90 25.84
N GLY A 128 2.76 -9.10 25.02
CA GLY A 128 3.17 -10.43 24.55
C GLY A 128 2.29 -11.02 23.45
N LEU A 129 1.46 -10.23 22.78
CA LEU A 129 0.72 -10.70 21.61
C LEU A 129 1.70 -11.02 20.46
N SER A 130 1.42 -12.09 19.70
CA SER A 130 2.29 -12.54 18.61
C SER A 130 2.15 -11.61 17.38
N ILE A 131 2.80 -10.45 17.49
CA ILE A 131 2.85 -9.39 16.47
C ILE A 131 4.26 -8.80 16.39
N GLY A 132 4.56 -8.07 15.31
CA GLY A 132 5.84 -7.40 15.08
C GLY A 132 5.74 -5.88 15.11
N LYS A 133 6.88 -5.22 15.27
CA LYS A 133 7.05 -3.76 15.27
C LYS A 133 7.20 -3.17 13.85
N GLU A 134 7.52 -3.99 12.86
CA GLU A 134 7.89 -3.57 11.49
C GLU A 134 6.69 -3.04 10.70
N GLY A 135 5.52 -3.67 10.83
CA GLY A 135 4.28 -3.19 10.20
C GLY A 135 3.86 -1.80 10.69
N PRO A 136 3.82 -1.56 12.01
CA PRO A 136 3.67 -0.22 12.58
C PRO A 136 4.72 0.76 12.08
N ALA A 137 6.00 0.37 12.00
CA ALA A 137 7.08 1.21 11.50
C ALA A 137 6.82 1.71 10.07
N VAL A 138 6.38 0.83 9.18
CA VAL A 138 5.99 1.19 7.80
C VAL A 138 4.90 2.26 7.79
N HIS A 139 3.85 2.08 8.59
CA HIS A 139 2.74 3.03 8.63
C HIS A 139 3.18 4.39 9.20
N LEU A 140 3.95 4.40 10.27
CA LEU A 140 4.47 5.60 10.91
C LEU A 140 5.41 6.37 9.96
N GLY A 141 6.36 5.67 9.33
CA GLY A 141 7.29 6.24 8.36
C GLY A 141 6.57 6.80 7.14
N ALA A 142 5.64 6.04 6.56
CA ALA A 142 4.82 6.49 5.43
C ALA A 142 4.03 7.76 5.75
N THR A 143 3.40 7.80 6.94
CA THR A 143 2.65 8.98 7.39
C THR A 143 3.55 10.19 7.57
N LEU A 144 4.75 10.01 8.13
CA LEU A 144 5.73 11.07 8.29
C LEU A 144 6.18 11.63 6.94
N GLY A 145 6.53 10.75 5.99
CA GLY A 145 6.92 11.16 4.63
C GLY A 145 5.81 11.91 3.91
N GLY A 146 4.58 11.38 3.96
CA GLY A 146 3.40 12.03 3.39
C GLY A 146 3.12 13.41 4.01
N TYR A 147 3.24 13.53 5.33
CA TYR A 147 3.07 14.80 6.05
C TYR A 147 4.11 15.85 5.65
N LEU A 148 5.39 15.46 5.52
CA LEU A 148 6.44 16.36 5.07
C LEU A 148 6.18 16.83 3.63
N ALA A 149 5.74 15.94 2.77
CA ALA A 149 5.40 16.26 1.38
C ALA A 149 4.25 17.27 1.28
N GLU A 150 3.19 17.08 2.09
CA GLU A 150 2.06 18.00 2.17
C GLU A 150 2.48 19.38 2.67
N LYS A 151 3.30 19.45 3.72
CA LYS A 151 3.83 20.71 4.26
C LYS A 151 4.73 21.44 3.26
N ALA A 152 5.52 20.71 2.50
CA ALA A 152 6.36 21.23 1.43
C ALA A 152 5.56 21.55 0.15
N LYS A 153 4.25 21.24 0.10
CA LYS A 153 3.36 21.43 -1.06
C LYS A 153 3.91 20.81 -2.33
N LEU A 154 4.47 19.61 -2.21
CA LEU A 154 5.08 18.93 -3.33
C LEU A 154 4.02 18.40 -4.33
N PRO A 155 4.36 18.32 -5.61
CA PRO A 155 3.54 17.63 -6.60
C PRO A 155 3.47 16.12 -6.28
N GLN A 156 2.54 15.39 -6.93
CA GLN A 156 2.26 13.99 -6.63
C GLN A 156 3.50 13.09 -6.61
N TYR A 157 4.41 13.26 -7.58
CA TYR A 157 5.66 12.49 -7.62
C TYR A 157 6.55 12.75 -6.39
N GLY A 158 6.56 13.99 -5.88
CA GLY A 158 7.28 14.34 -4.64
C GLY A 158 6.64 13.73 -3.39
N VAL A 159 5.30 13.66 -3.35
CA VAL A 159 4.56 12.96 -2.27
C VAL A 159 4.94 11.49 -2.25
N GLU A 160 4.89 10.82 -3.41
CA GLU A 160 5.28 9.41 -3.53
C GLU A 160 6.75 9.19 -3.12
N THR A 161 7.65 10.08 -3.55
CA THR A 161 9.08 10.01 -3.18
C THR A 161 9.28 10.10 -1.66
N LEU A 162 8.67 11.09 -0.99
CA LEU A 162 8.84 11.26 0.45
C LEU A 162 8.13 10.16 1.26
N LEU A 163 7.02 9.64 0.76
CA LEU A 163 6.38 8.46 1.34
C LEU A 163 7.33 7.26 1.29
N ALA A 164 7.98 7.02 0.14
CA ALA A 164 9.02 5.99 0.01
C ALA A 164 10.20 6.24 0.96
N CYS A 165 10.66 7.50 1.10
CA CYS A 165 11.69 7.88 2.05
C CYS A 165 11.30 7.52 3.49
N GLY A 166 10.05 7.81 3.88
CA GLY A 166 9.54 7.50 5.21
C GLY A 166 9.47 5.99 5.48
N VAL A 167 8.95 5.21 4.51
CA VAL A 167 8.91 3.74 4.62
C VAL A 167 10.30 3.14 4.72
N ALA A 168 11.18 3.49 3.77
CA ALA A 168 12.55 2.97 3.74
C ALA A 168 13.32 3.36 5.00
N GLY A 169 13.22 4.63 5.42
CA GLY A 169 13.86 5.10 6.65
C GLY A 169 13.37 4.37 7.90
N ALA A 170 12.05 4.14 8.03
CA ALA A 170 11.51 3.43 9.18
C ALA A 170 11.91 1.95 9.22
N ILE A 171 11.84 1.24 8.09
CA ILE A 171 12.28 -0.17 8.00
C ILE A 171 13.78 -0.28 8.24
N SER A 172 14.58 0.60 7.65
CA SER A 172 16.03 0.61 7.85
C SER A 172 16.42 0.91 9.29
N ALA A 173 15.69 1.78 9.98
CA ALA A 173 15.91 2.05 11.40
C ALA A 173 15.59 0.84 12.28
N VAL A 174 14.55 0.04 11.92
CA VAL A 174 14.12 -1.13 12.69
C VAL A 174 15.05 -2.32 12.52
N PHE A 175 15.55 -2.55 11.28
CA PHE A 175 16.41 -3.70 10.96
C PHE A 175 17.90 -3.35 10.87
N GLN A 176 18.25 -2.06 10.83
CA GLN A 176 19.60 -1.53 10.56
C GLN A 176 20.17 -2.01 9.21
N THR A 177 19.29 -2.19 8.22
CA THR A 177 19.59 -2.65 6.86
C THR A 177 19.16 -1.61 5.84
N PRO A 178 20.03 -0.65 5.47
CA PRO A 178 19.65 0.48 4.63
C PRO A 178 19.21 0.10 3.22
N LEU A 179 19.90 -0.82 2.55
CA LEU A 179 19.52 -1.23 1.18
C LEU A 179 18.24 -2.07 1.17
N ALA A 180 18.09 -2.98 2.13
CA ALA A 180 16.87 -3.76 2.26
C ALA A 180 15.64 -2.88 2.52
N GLY A 181 15.78 -1.81 3.33
CA GLY A 181 14.70 -0.85 3.56
C GLY A 181 14.25 -0.13 2.29
N VAL A 182 15.19 0.25 1.42
CA VAL A 182 14.89 0.84 0.10
C VAL A 182 14.15 -0.15 -0.80
N LEU A 183 14.65 -1.39 -0.89
CA LEU A 183 14.02 -2.43 -1.70
C LEU A 183 12.64 -2.80 -1.17
N PHE A 184 12.46 -2.83 0.16
CA PHE A 184 11.15 -3.04 0.77
C PHE A 184 10.12 -1.98 0.33
N ALA A 185 10.51 -0.71 0.32
CA ALA A 185 9.63 0.35 -0.16
C ALA A 185 9.18 0.10 -1.61
N PHE A 186 10.10 -0.34 -2.48
CA PHE A 186 9.77 -0.58 -3.89
C PHE A 186 9.03 -1.90 -4.13
N GLU A 187 9.47 -3.02 -3.52
CA GLU A 187 8.86 -4.33 -3.76
C GLU A 187 7.52 -4.53 -3.05
N VAL A 188 7.37 -3.98 -1.83
CA VAL A 188 6.20 -4.26 -0.98
C VAL A 188 5.16 -3.16 -1.02
N ILE A 189 5.59 -1.89 -1.06
CA ILE A 189 4.66 -0.75 -0.96
C ILE A 189 4.29 -0.21 -2.33
N PHE A 190 5.30 0.08 -3.18
CA PHE A 190 5.06 0.66 -4.50
C PHE A 190 4.75 -0.39 -5.55
N LEU A 191 5.27 -1.63 -5.38
CA LEU A 191 5.19 -2.72 -6.35
C LEU A 191 5.81 -2.36 -7.72
N GLU A 192 6.66 -1.32 -7.75
CA GLU A 192 7.30 -0.77 -8.93
C GLU A 192 8.68 -0.21 -8.59
N TYR A 193 9.65 -0.40 -9.51
CA TYR A 193 10.99 0.19 -9.41
C TYR A 193 11.06 1.47 -10.23
N ARG A 194 11.17 2.63 -9.56
CA ARG A 194 11.27 3.94 -10.22
C ARG A 194 12.62 4.58 -9.93
N GLN A 195 13.50 4.64 -10.94
CA GLN A 195 14.87 5.15 -10.82
C GLN A 195 14.96 6.57 -10.26
N GLN A 196 14.01 7.44 -10.59
CA GLN A 196 13.98 8.83 -10.16
C GLN A 196 13.81 9.01 -8.65
N TYR A 197 13.31 8.00 -7.92
CA TYR A 197 13.10 8.07 -6.46
C TYR A 197 14.27 7.49 -5.67
N VAL A 198 15.17 6.77 -6.30
CA VAL A 198 16.19 5.95 -5.63
C VAL A 198 17.11 6.79 -4.74
N LEU A 199 17.64 7.92 -5.23
CA LEU A 199 18.63 8.72 -4.49
C LEU A 199 18.07 9.33 -3.19
N PRO A 200 16.91 10.02 -3.18
CA PRO A 200 16.31 10.52 -1.94
C PRO A 200 15.99 9.39 -0.94
N VAL A 201 15.50 8.24 -1.45
CA VAL A 201 15.11 7.10 -0.61
C VAL A 201 16.34 6.43 0.02
N LEU A 202 17.44 6.25 -0.74
CA LEU A 202 18.71 5.76 -0.22
C LEU A 202 19.25 6.67 0.88
N LEU A 203 19.26 7.98 0.64
CA LEU A 203 19.75 8.95 1.61
C LEU A 203 18.93 8.93 2.90
N SER A 204 17.61 8.86 2.79
CA SER A 204 16.69 8.70 3.93
C SER A 204 17.01 7.44 4.73
N SER A 205 17.16 6.33 4.04
CA SER A 205 17.43 5.01 4.62
C SER A 205 18.75 4.99 5.40
N VAL A 206 19.84 5.47 4.78
CA VAL A 206 21.16 5.51 5.42
C VAL A 206 21.15 6.40 6.67
N ILE A 207 20.54 7.60 6.60
CA ILE A 207 20.47 8.51 7.74
C ILE A 207 19.63 7.89 8.87
N ALA A 208 18.50 7.27 8.56
CA ALA A 208 17.65 6.63 9.55
C ALA A 208 18.38 5.47 10.26
N THR A 209 19.15 4.66 9.51
CA THR A 209 19.99 3.60 10.06
C THR A 209 21.06 4.16 11.01
N LEU A 210 21.77 5.22 10.61
CA LEU A 210 22.78 5.88 11.44
C LEU A 210 22.18 6.41 12.74
N ILE A 211 21.02 7.05 12.69
CA ILE A 211 20.33 7.55 13.90
C ILE A 211 19.90 6.40 14.80
N SER A 212 19.29 5.35 14.24
CA SER A 212 18.87 4.18 15.01
C SER A 212 20.06 3.48 15.66
N HIS A 213 21.13 3.23 14.92
CA HIS A 213 22.33 2.59 15.43
C HIS A 213 22.96 3.37 16.60
N ASN A 214 23.02 4.71 16.50
CA ASN A 214 23.59 5.54 17.57
C ASN A 214 22.70 5.68 18.81
N LEU A 215 21.37 5.61 18.67
CA LEU A 215 20.43 5.80 19.78
C LEU A 215 20.02 4.49 20.46
N ILE A 216 19.85 3.42 19.69
CA ILE A 216 19.39 2.12 20.18
C ILE A 216 20.58 1.19 20.46
N GLY A 217 21.71 1.39 19.76
CA GLY A 217 22.85 0.48 19.72
C GLY A 217 22.77 -0.50 18.54
N PRO A 218 23.80 -1.31 18.32
CA PRO A 218 23.77 -2.38 17.31
C PRO A 218 22.67 -3.38 17.65
N LEU A 219 21.97 -3.83 16.63
CA LEU A 219 21.00 -4.92 16.78
C LEU A 219 21.75 -6.27 16.63
N ASP A 220 22.45 -6.65 17.67
CA ASP A 220 23.13 -7.95 17.76
C ASP A 220 22.11 -9.09 17.94
N VAL A 221 21.11 -9.16 17.06
CA VAL A 221 20.10 -10.24 17.10
C VAL A 221 20.78 -11.59 16.87
N PHE A 222 21.92 -11.56 16.17
CA PHE A 222 22.73 -12.73 15.89
C PHE A 222 24.18 -12.37 16.10
N SER A 223 24.85 -13.00 17.05
CA SER A 223 26.31 -12.97 17.19
C SER A 223 26.94 -13.73 16.00
N ILE A 224 27.03 -13.07 14.85
CA ILE A 224 27.43 -13.67 13.57
C ILE A 224 28.98 -13.67 13.43
N GLU A 225 29.71 -13.91 14.51
CA GLU A 225 31.17 -14.04 14.43
C GLU A 225 31.65 -15.26 13.63
N SER A 226 30.76 -16.18 13.23
CA SER A 226 31.13 -17.53 12.80
C SER A 226 30.86 -17.89 11.35
N ILE A 227 30.22 -17.05 10.50
CA ILE A 227 30.04 -17.40 9.09
C ILE A 227 31.24 -16.95 8.26
N SER A 228 32.38 -17.63 8.44
CA SER A 228 33.62 -17.28 7.74
C SER A 228 33.72 -17.82 6.31
N SER A 229 33.12 -18.96 6.00
CA SER A 229 33.04 -19.53 4.64
C SER A 229 31.95 -20.60 4.53
N VAL A 230 31.09 -20.50 3.54
CA VAL A 230 30.08 -21.51 3.23
C VAL A 230 30.61 -22.41 2.11
N SER A 231 30.77 -23.70 2.38
CA SER A 231 31.15 -24.67 1.37
C SER A 231 29.92 -25.06 0.53
N LEU A 232 29.96 -24.82 -0.77
CA LEU A 232 28.89 -25.20 -1.70
C LEU A 232 28.96 -26.71 -1.99
N SER A 233 28.38 -27.51 -1.10
CA SER A 233 28.28 -28.98 -1.25
C SER A 233 26.88 -29.38 -1.76
N LEU A 234 26.78 -30.61 -2.31
CA LEU A 234 25.47 -31.15 -2.69
C LEU A 234 24.54 -31.32 -1.47
N ASP A 235 25.12 -31.69 -0.32
CA ASP A 235 24.36 -31.88 0.93
C ASP A 235 23.72 -30.57 1.38
N LEU A 236 24.43 -29.44 1.26
CA LEU A 236 23.87 -28.09 1.52
C LEU A 236 22.65 -27.84 0.63
N PHE A 237 22.71 -28.20 -0.66
CA PHE A 237 21.58 -28.00 -1.57
C PHE A 237 20.39 -28.90 -1.24
N TYR A 238 20.61 -30.15 -0.82
CA TYR A 238 19.54 -31.04 -0.35
C TYR A 238 18.87 -30.47 0.91
N ALA A 239 19.63 -29.97 1.87
CA ALA A 239 19.11 -29.31 3.04
C ALA A 239 18.35 -28.00 2.69
N CYS A 240 18.85 -27.21 1.72
CA CYS A 240 18.13 -26.04 1.19
C CYS A 240 16.80 -26.41 0.53
N PHE A 241 16.72 -27.52 -0.23
CA PHE A 241 15.44 -28.01 -0.77
C PHE A 241 14.45 -28.39 0.32
N ALA A 242 14.92 -29.10 1.36
CA ALA A 242 14.09 -29.44 2.52
C ALA A 242 13.57 -28.18 3.23
N LEU A 243 14.45 -27.17 3.41
CA LEU A 243 14.09 -25.88 3.97
C LEU A 243 13.01 -25.18 3.13
N VAL A 244 13.20 -25.08 1.82
CA VAL A 244 12.23 -24.45 0.92
C VAL A 244 10.88 -25.16 0.98
N ALA A 245 10.85 -26.50 0.95
CA ALA A 245 9.62 -27.27 1.06
C ALA A 245 8.88 -26.96 2.38
N PHE A 246 9.62 -26.90 3.48
CA PHE A 246 9.06 -26.57 4.80
C PHE A 246 8.57 -25.11 4.87
N ILE A 247 9.35 -24.16 4.37
CA ILE A 247 8.96 -22.73 4.30
C ILE A 247 7.70 -22.53 3.44
N VAL A 248 7.60 -23.18 2.29
CA VAL A 248 6.42 -23.11 1.42
C VAL A 248 5.19 -23.63 2.15
N PHE A 249 5.33 -24.76 2.86
CA PHE A 249 4.24 -25.28 3.71
C PHE A 249 3.81 -24.29 4.80
N LEU A 250 4.77 -23.72 5.55
CA LEU A 250 4.49 -22.73 6.61
C LEU A 250 3.85 -21.45 6.06
N SER A 251 4.35 -20.96 4.95
CA SER A 251 3.80 -19.78 4.27
C SER A 251 2.37 -20.02 3.79
N ALA A 252 2.10 -21.17 3.19
CA ALA A 252 0.77 -21.56 2.77
C ALA A 252 -0.20 -21.70 3.97
N LEU A 253 0.27 -22.31 5.07
CA LEU A 253 -0.48 -22.42 6.32
C LEU A 253 -0.81 -21.04 6.91
N PHE A 254 0.19 -20.14 6.97
CA PHE A 254 0.05 -18.77 7.45
C PHE A 254 -1.01 -17.99 6.66
N LEU A 255 -0.89 -17.99 5.34
CA LEU A 255 -1.78 -17.26 4.45
C LEU A 255 -3.20 -17.85 4.44
N HIS A 256 -3.32 -19.18 4.42
CA HIS A 256 -4.61 -19.84 4.50
C HIS A 256 -5.35 -19.52 5.81
N THR A 257 -4.63 -19.55 6.93
CA THR A 257 -5.17 -19.19 8.25
C THR A 257 -5.66 -17.73 8.24
N GLN A 258 -4.86 -16.79 7.76
CA GLN A 258 -5.27 -15.38 7.68
C GLN A 258 -6.50 -15.18 6.79
N LYS A 259 -6.52 -15.75 5.57
CA LYS A 259 -7.65 -15.63 4.63
C LYS A 259 -8.95 -16.17 5.25
N SER A 260 -8.88 -17.29 5.98
CA SER A 260 -10.03 -17.87 6.66
C SER A 260 -10.58 -16.95 7.74
N LEU A 261 -9.70 -16.26 8.47
CA LEU A 261 -10.06 -15.36 9.56
C LEU A 261 -10.58 -13.99 9.09
N TRP A 262 -10.23 -13.55 7.89
CA TRP A 262 -10.80 -12.32 7.34
C TRP A 262 -12.32 -12.40 7.20
N ARG A 263 -12.89 -13.58 7.00
CA ARG A 263 -14.34 -13.81 6.97
C ARG A 263 -15.01 -13.47 8.30
N LEU A 264 -14.26 -13.52 9.40
CA LEU A 264 -14.73 -13.18 10.74
C LEU A 264 -14.66 -11.67 11.04
N SER A 265 -14.23 -10.83 10.08
CA SER A 265 -14.16 -9.37 10.24
C SER A 265 -15.51 -8.72 10.58
N GLY A 266 -16.63 -9.37 10.27
CA GLY A 266 -17.98 -8.94 10.66
C GLY A 266 -18.34 -9.14 12.14
N LEU A 267 -17.56 -9.92 12.90
CA LEU A 267 -17.76 -10.05 14.33
C LEU A 267 -17.41 -8.76 15.06
N SER A 268 -18.02 -8.55 16.25
CA SER A 268 -17.68 -7.40 17.10
C SER A 268 -16.19 -7.39 17.48
N ILE A 269 -15.64 -6.20 17.70
CA ILE A 269 -14.23 -6.02 18.12
C ILE A 269 -13.97 -6.80 19.40
N TRP A 270 -14.89 -6.73 20.36
CA TRP A 270 -14.81 -7.46 21.62
C TRP A 270 -14.69 -8.96 21.41
N ALA A 271 -15.54 -9.55 20.56
CA ALA A 271 -15.51 -10.99 20.30
C ALA A 271 -14.16 -11.42 19.69
N ARG A 272 -13.64 -10.64 18.72
CA ARG A 272 -12.37 -10.94 18.07
C ARG A 272 -11.18 -10.82 19.01
N PHE A 273 -11.09 -9.72 19.76
CA PHE A 273 -9.94 -9.44 20.62
C PHE A 273 -9.92 -10.32 21.87
N LEU A 274 -11.09 -10.61 22.47
CA LEU A 274 -11.17 -11.57 23.58
C LEU A 274 -10.87 -13.00 23.13
N PHE A 275 -11.23 -13.37 21.89
CA PHE A 275 -10.89 -14.67 21.36
C PHE A 275 -9.37 -14.81 21.17
N VAL A 276 -8.70 -13.77 20.65
CA VAL A 276 -7.22 -13.73 20.60
C VAL A 276 -6.64 -13.84 22.02
N ALA A 277 -7.17 -13.09 22.97
CA ALA A 277 -6.72 -13.10 24.36
C ALA A 277 -6.80 -14.51 24.97
N LEU A 278 -7.94 -15.18 24.80
CA LEU A 278 -8.16 -16.53 25.34
C LEU A 278 -7.16 -17.54 24.75
N VAL A 279 -7.07 -17.60 23.42
CA VAL A 279 -6.17 -18.53 22.75
C VAL A 279 -4.71 -18.27 23.11
N THR A 280 -4.29 -16.99 23.06
CA THR A 280 -2.91 -16.62 23.43
C THR A 280 -2.61 -16.90 24.90
N SER A 281 -3.58 -16.67 25.82
CA SER A 281 -3.39 -16.96 27.25
C SER A 281 -3.23 -18.46 27.53
N VAL A 282 -4.02 -19.31 26.85
CA VAL A 282 -3.85 -20.77 26.98
C VAL A 282 -2.46 -21.19 26.49
N LEU A 283 -2.01 -20.65 25.36
CA LEU A 283 -0.68 -20.94 24.83
C LEU A 283 0.43 -20.39 25.73
N ALA A 284 0.23 -19.23 26.36
CA ALA A 284 1.17 -18.64 27.32
C ALA A 284 1.46 -19.53 28.54
N ILE A 285 0.54 -20.43 28.89
CA ILE A 285 0.71 -21.39 29.99
C ILE A 285 1.62 -22.55 29.56
N TYR A 286 1.38 -23.13 28.38
CA TYR A 286 2.00 -24.37 27.95
C TYR A 286 3.22 -24.16 27.03
N LEU A 287 3.26 -23.08 26.28
CA LEU A 287 4.30 -22.79 25.26
C LEU A 287 4.61 -21.28 25.24
N PRO A 288 5.24 -20.73 26.29
CA PRO A 288 5.47 -19.29 26.42
C PRO A 288 6.34 -18.69 25.30
N GLU A 289 7.16 -19.47 24.63
CA GLU A 289 8.05 -19.06 23.53
C GLU A 289 7.27 -18.59 22.29
N VAL A 290 5.96 -18.84 22.23
CA VAL A 290 5.12 -18.31 21.13
C VAL A 290 4.73 -16.86 21.35
N LEU A 291 4.91 -16.31 22.55
CA LEU A 291 4.56 -14.93 22.88
C LEU A 291 5.49 -13.94 22.16
N GLY A 292 5.04 -12.70 22.05
CA GLY A 292 5.78 -11.60 21.46
C GLY A 292 6.19 -11.81 20.01
N SER A 293 7.20 -11.07 19.58
CA SER A 293 7.76 -11.17 18.22
C SER A 293 8.63 -12.41 18.02
N GLY A 294 9.30 -12.89 19.08
CA GLY A 294 10.13 -14.09 19.14
C GLY A 294 11.59 -13.90 18.77
N TYR A 295 12.08 -12.65 18.65
CA TYR A 295 13.49 -12.38 18.36
C TYR A 295 14.40 -12.96 19.43
N LEU A 296 14.05 -12.78 20.70
CA LEU A 296 14.86 -13.27 21.80
C LEU A 296 14.83 -14.79 21.90
N SER A 297 13.65 -15.43 21.69
CA SER A 297 13.56 -16.90 21.69
C SER A 297 14.46 -17.51 20.61
N LEU A 298 14.54 -16.89 19.41
CA LEU A 298 15.44 -17.32 18.35
C LEU A 298 16.91 -17.14 18.74
N SER A 299 17.29 -15.98 19.32
CA SER A 299 18.66 -15.71 19.77
C SER A 299 19.10 -16.70 20.83
N ARG A 300 18.28 -16.94 21.87
CA ARG A 300 18.58 -17.91 22.94
C ARG A 300 18.63 -19.35 22.44
N LEU A 301 17.87 -19.69 21.40
CA LEU A 301 17.97 -21.02 20.79
C LEU A 301 19.29 -21.20 20.05
N LEU A 302 19.77 -20.15 19.38
CA LEU A 302 21.07 -20.16 18.68
C LEU A 302 22.28 -20.20 19.63
N SER A 303 22.17 -19.53 20.79
CA SER A 303 23.22 -19.58 21.84
C SER A 303 23.19 -20.86 22.69
N GLY A 304 22.19 -21.73 22.49
CA GLY A 304 22.02 -22.96 23.28
C GLY A 304 21.43 -22.74 24.68
N ASP A 305 21.03 -21.50 25.02
CA ASP A 305 20.45 -21.14 26.33
C ASP A 305 18.97 -21.53 26.45
N LEU A 306 18.30 -21.85 25.32
CA LEU A 306 16.91 -22.26 25.29
C LEU A 306 16.79 -23.69 24.73
N ILE A 307 16.24 -24.60 25.53
CA ILE A 307 15.93 -25.96 25.11
C ILE A 307 14.42 -26.07 24.88
N VAL A 308 14.03 -26.28 23.64
CA VAL A 308 12.63 -26.51 23.29
C VAL A 308 12.40 -28.00 23.03
N TYR A 309 11.55 -28.64 23.84
CA TYR A 309 11.25 -30.06 23.72
C TYR A 309 10.70 -30.47 22.34
N SER A 310 10.00 -29.56 21.67
CA SER A 310 9.52 -29.76 20.31
C SER A 310 9.57 -28.45 19.53
N LEU A 311 10.68 -28.19 18.89
CA LEU A 311 10.87 -27.02 18.03
C LEU A 311 9.85 -27.02 16.88
N PHE A 312 9.55 -28.19 16.33
CA PHE A 312 8.54 -28.33 15.26
C PHE A 312 7.16 -27.86 15.73
N LEU A 313 6.73 -28.24 16.94
CA LEU A 313 5.46 -27.79 17.51
C LEU A 313 5.45 -26.27 17.70
N LEU A 314 6.55 -25.69 18.24
CA LEU A 314 6.70 -24.25 18.41
C LEU A 314 6.51 -23.51 17.10
N ILE A 315 7.17 -23.98 16.00
CA ILE A 315 7.08 -23.36 14.67
C ILE A 315 5.64 -23.35 14.16
N ILE A 316 4.94 -24.49 14.23
CA ILE A 316 3.56 -24.61 13.75
C ILE A 316 2.62 -23.72 14.58
N VAL A 317 2.72 -23.78 15.91
CA VAL A 317 1.86 -23.01 16.82
C VAL A 317 2.10 -21.50 16.62
N LYS A 318 3.38 -21.06 16.55
CA LYS A 318 3.71 -19.64 16.32
C LYS A 318 3.20 -19.16 14.95
N THR A 319 3.32 -19.99 13.91
CA THR A 319 2.79 -19.67 12.56
C THR A 319 1.28 -19.44 12.61
N VAL A 320 0.54 -20.36 13.22
CA VAL A 320 -0.92 -20.25 13.33
C VAL A 320 -1.32 -19.09 14.25
N LEU A 321 -0.66 -18.93 15.41
CA LEU A 321 -0.98 -17.89 16.38
C LEU A 321 -0.75 -16.49 15.81
N THR A 322 0.36 -16.27 15.11
CA THR A 322 0.65 -14.98 14.46
C THR A 322 -0.40 -14.67 13.37
N ALA A 323 -0.67 -15.65 12.50
CA ALA A 323 -1.71 -15.51 11.46
C ALA A 323 -3.10 -15.24 12.07
N PHE A 324 -3.41 -15.90 13.19
CA PHE A 324 -4.65 -15.76 13.94
C PHE A 324 -4.78 -14.37 14.58
N THR A 325 -3.75 -13.90 15.26
CA THR A 325 -3.73 -12.61 15.96
C THR A 325 -3.95 -11.45 14.98
N ILE A 326 -3.21 -11.45 13.88
CA ILE A 326 -3.29 -10.39 12.86
C ILE A 326 -4.54 -10.55 11.99
N GLY A 327 -4.92 -11.79 11.66
CA GLY A 327 -6.12 -12.10 10.88
C GLY A 327 -7.41 -11.61 11.52
N LEU A 328 -7.51 -11.64 12.85
CA LEU A 328 -8.64 -11.11 13.64
C LEU A 328 -8.56 -9.59 13.85
N GLY A 329 -7.51 -8.93 13.38
CA GLY A 329 -7.41 -7.47 13.34
C GLY A 329 -6.74 -6.83 14.55
N ILE A 330 -5.95 -7.57 15.32
CA ILE A 330 -5.05 -6.96 16.30
C ILE A 330 -4.05 -6.07 15.57
N PRO A 331 -3.90 -4.79 16.00
CA PRO A 331 -3.01 -3.84 15.35
C PRO A 331 -1.54 -4.17 15.62
N GLY A 332 -0.86 -4.68 14.62
CA GLY A 332 0.55 -5.06 14.70
C GLY A 332 1.14 -5.40 13.34
N GLY A 333 2.42 -5.71 13.30
CA GLY A 333 3.13 -6.17 12.12
C GLY A 333 3.18 -7.69 12.04
N MET A 334 3.23 -8.22 10.84
CA MET A 334 3.46 -9.64 10.59
C MET A 334 4.89 -9.93 10.12
N ILE A 335 5.65 -8.91 9.72
CA ILE A 335 6.96 -9.07 9.09
C ILE A 335 7.97 -9.69 10.05
N GLY A 336 8.12 -9.14 11.26
CA GLY A 336 9.03 -9.68 12.27
C GLY A 336 8.71 -11.12 12.66
N PRO A 337 7.50 -11.44 13.11
CA PRO A 337 7.14 -12.81 13.47
C PRO A 337 7.31 -13.82 12.33
N THR A 338 6.95 -13.47 11.08
CA THR A 338 7.17 -14.38 9.94
C THR A 338 8.66 -14.60 9.67
N PHE A 339 9.47 -13.55 9.82
CA PHE A 339 10.92 -13.63 9.73
C PHE A 339 11.48 -14.63 10.77
N ILE A 340 11.02 -14.53 12.03
CA ILE A 340 11.43 -15.43 13.11
C ILE A 340 10.94 -16.87 12.88
N ILE A 341 9.70 -17.06 12.42
CA ILE A 341 9.18 -18.39 12.06
C ILE A 341 10.08 -19.06 11.01
N GLY A 342 10.53 -18.29 10.00
CA GLY A 342 11.49 -18.76 9.02
C GLY A 342 12.83 -19.16 9.63
N GLY A 343 13.34 -18.35 10.58
CA GLY A 343 14.57 -18.65 11.32
C GLY A 343 14.50 -19.95 12.13
N LEU A 344 13.43 -20.12 12.89
CA LEU A 344 13.17 -21.35 13.64
C LEU A 344 13.05 -22.58 12.72
N ALA A 345 12.40 -22.43 11.55
CA ALA A 345 12.30 -23.49 10.54
C ALA A 345 13.68 -23.84 9.96
N GLY A 346 14.54 -22.84 9.76
CA GLY A 346 15.92 -23.05 9.34
C GLY A 346 16.72 -23.87 10.35
N ILE A 347 16.65 -23.52 11.64
CA ILE A 347 17.30 -24.29 12.72
C ILE A 347 16.76 -25.73 12.76
N GLN A 348 15.44 -25.92 12.62
CA GLN A 348 14.84 -27.26 12.60
C GLN A 348 15.41 -28.12 11.46
N VAL A 349 15.63 -27.55 10.28
CA VAL A 349 16.23 -28.25 9.14
C VAL A 349 17.71 -28.54 9.40
N ALA A 350 18.46 -27.57 9.93
CA ALA A 350 19.86 -27.80 10.29
C ALA A 350 20.02 -28.98 11.27
N LEU A 351 19.18 -29.05 12.30
CA LEU A 351 19.18 -30.15 13.28
C LEU A 351 18.84 -31.51 12.66
N ILE A 352 17.99 -31.57 11.63
CA ILE A 352 17.67 -32.83 10.93
C ILE A 352 18.86 -33.34 10.09
N PHE A 353 19.64 -32.43 9.53
CA PHE A 353 20.80 -32.78 8.70
C PHE A 353 22.11 -32.90 9.51
N ASP A 354 22.02 -32.93 10.85
CA ASP A 354 23.15 -33.12 11.80
C ASP A 354 24.27 -32.08 11.60
N ASN A 355 23.89 -30.84 11.35
CA ASN A 355 24.81 -29.72 11.08
C ASN A 355 25.35 -29.12 12.39
N ASN A 356 26.51 -28.46 12.32
CA ASN A 356 27.13 -27.79 13.46
C ASN A 356 26.48 -26.43 13.76
N GLU A 357 26.92 -25.75 14.85
CA GLU A 357 26.34 -24.47 15.26
C GLU A 357 26.42 -23.38 14.19
N ALA A 358 27.51 -23.32 13.41
CA ALA A 358 27.67 -22.37 12.32
C ALA A 358 26.63 -22.60 11.19
N ASP A 359 26.30 -23.85 10.92
CA ASP A 359 25.27 -24.21 9.96
C ASP A 359 23.86 -23.87 10.50
N MET A 360 23.60 -24.00 11.79
CA MET A 360 22.34 -23.56 12.40
C MET A 360 22.09 -22.06 12.20
N VAL A 361 23.11 -21.22 12.39
CA VAL A 361 23.00 -19.77 12.12
C VAL A 361 22.74 -19.51 10.64
N LEU A 362 23.48 -20.18 9.75
CA LEU A 362 23.27 -20.06 8.31
C LEU A 362 21.83 -20.43 7.92
N PHE A 363 21.35 -21.61 8.33
CA PHE A 363 20.02 -22.08 8.00
C PHE A 363 18.92 -21.23 8.63
N ALA A 364 19.13 -20.67 9.83
CA ALA A 364 18.22 -19.69 10.43
C ALA A 364 18.06 -18.47 9.51
N LEU A 365 19.16 -17.90 9.04
CA LEU A 365 19.16 -16.75 8.15
C LEU A 365 18.52 -17.09 6.78
N LEU A 366 18.86 -18.23 6.19
CA LEU A 366 18.25 -18.71 4.95
C LEU A 366 16.73 -18.89 5.10
N GLY A 367 16.28 -19.45 6.21
CA GLY A 367 14.86 -19.64 6.51
C GLY A 367 14.12 -18.31 6.69
N MET A 368 14.75 -17.35 7.39
CA MET A 368 14.21 -15.98 7.54
C MET A 368 13.98 -15.32 6.17
N ALA A 369 14.99 -15.36 5.30
CA ALA A 369 14.89 -14.79 3.95
C ALA A 369 13.84 -15.50 3.10
N ALA A 370 13.84 -16.84 3.11
CA ALA A 370 12.88 -17.63 2.35
C ALA A 370 11.42 -17.38 2.79
N MET A 371 11.17 -17.28 4.11
CA MET A 371 9.81 -17.01 4.65
C MET A 371 9.33 -15.60 4.29
N MET A 372 10.23 -14.61 4.37
CA MET A 372 9.93 -13.24 3.93
C MET A 372 9.59 -13.20 2.43
N ALA A 373 10.41 -13.83 1.59
CA ALA A 373 10.17 -13.89 0.16
C ALA A 373 8.86 -14.61 -0.18
N ALA A 374 8.56 -15.72 0.47
CA ALA A 374 7.37 -16.51 0.26
C ALA A 374 6.08 -15.78 0.65
N CYS A 375 6.05 -15.12 1.82
CA CYS A 375 4.84 -14.43 2.33
C CYS A 375 4.59 -13.07 1.68
N PHE A 376 5.65 -12.29 1.42
CA PHE A 376 5.51 -10.92 0.94
C PHE A 376 5.80 -10.75 -0.55
N GLN A 377 6.29 -11.81 -1.22
CA GLN A 377 6.70 -11.79 -2.62
C GLN A 377 7.75 -10.69 -2.89
N ALA A 378 8.69 -10.54 -1.94
CA ALA A 378 9.76 -9.54 -1.94
C ALA A 378 11.16 -10.21 -1.93
N PRO A 379 11.56 -10.87 -3.03
CA PRO A 379 12.79 -11.66 -3.07
C PRO A 379 14.05 -10.81 -2.95
N LEU A 380 14.13 -9.63 -3.58
CA LEU A 380 15.34 -8.80 -3.50
C LEU A 380 15.49 -8.18 -2.11
N THR A 381 14.41 -7.75 -1.50
CA THR A 381 14.40 -7.26 -0.12
C THR A 381 14.91 -8.33 0.84
N ALA A 382 14.40 -9.56 0.73
CA ALA A 382 14.79 -10.68 1.58
C ALA A 382 16.28 -11.04 1.42
N LEU A 383 16.74 -11.12 0.17
CA LEU A 383 18.14 -11.41 -0.14
C LEU A 383 19.09 -10.35 0.42
N VAL A 384 18.81 -9.08 0.15
CA VAL A 384 19.68 -7.97 0.57
C VAL A 384 19.64 -7.80 2.10
N ALA A 385 18.49 -8.02 2.75
CA ALA A 385 18.40 -7.99 4.20
C ALA A 385 19.40 -8.98 4.86
N ILE A 386 19.46 -10.22 4.36
CA ILE A 386 20.40 -11.22 4.88
C ILE A 386 21.86 -10.82 4.60
N ILE A 387 22.16 -10.31 3.41
CA ILE A 387 23.51 -9.85 3.08
C ILE A 387 23.95 -8.70 3.99
N GLU A 388 23.08 -7.72 4.23
CA GLU A 388 23.38 -6.60 5.14
C GLU A 388 23.50 -7.04 6.60
N MET A 389 22.70 -8.01 7.05
CA MET A 389 22.77 -8.53 8.42
C MET A 389 24.01 -9.40 8.66
N THR A 390 24.44 -10.16 7.65
CA THR A 390 25.57 -11.10 7.79
C THR A 390 26.93 -10.49 7.47
N HIS A 391 26.95 -9.39 6.72
CA HIS A 391 28.15 -8.79 6.14
C HIS A 391 29.04 -9.80 5.37
N SER A 392 28.48 -10.95 4.96
CA SER A 392 29.19 -12.05 4.31
C SER A 392 28.68 -12.31 2.90
N SER A 393 29.58 -12.28 1.93
CA SER A 393 29.26 -12.62 0.54
C SER A 393 29.08 -14.13 0.29
N SER A 394 29.56 -14.97 1.19
CA SER A 394 29.46 -16.43 1.06
C SER A 394 28.02 -16.96 1.16
N VAL A 395 27.13 -16.18 1.79
CA VAL A 395 25.71 -16.52 1.98
C VAL A 395 24.87 -16.25 0.71
N ILE A 396 25.38 -15.47 -0.24
CA ILE A 396 24.60 -15.00 -1.41
C ILE A 396 24.03 -16.15 -2.23
N VAL A 397 24.85 -17.16 -2.57
CA VAL A 397 24.43 -18.26 -3.46
C VAL A 397 23.33 -19.12 -2.82
N PRO A 398 23.49 -19.66 -1.59
CA PRO A 398 22.41 -20.41 -0.95
C PRO A 398 21.18 -19.55 -0.67
N ALA A 399 21.34 -18.26 -0.31
CA ALA A 399 20.23 -17.36 -0.10
C ALA A 399 19.43 -17.10 -1.38
N LEU A 400 20.10 -16.84 -2.51
CA LEU A 400 19.44 -16.74 -3.82
C LEU A 400 18.63 -18.00 -4.14
N PHE A 401 19.22 -19.16 -3.92
CA PHE A 401 18.57 -20.44 -4.20
C PHE A 401 17.26 -20.59 -3.40
N VAL A 402 17.31 -20.41 -2.07
CA VAL A 402 16.14 -20.63 -1.21
C VAL A 402 15.08 -19.54 -1.42
N VAL A 403 15.50 -18.27 -1.58
CA VAL A 403 14.59 -17.12 -1.76
C VAL A 403 13.83 -17.21 -3.08
N VAL A 404 14.56 -17.44 -4.19
CA VAL A 404 13.95 -17.51 -5.52
C VAL A 404 13.02 -18.72 -5.63
N LEU A 405 13.47 -19.88 -5.13
CA LEU A 405 12.69 -21.11 -5.22
C LEU A 405 11.43 -21.02 -4.33
N ALA A 406 11.53 -20.50 -3.10
CA ALA A 406 10.38 -20.31 -2.22
C ALA A 406 9.34 -19.36 -2.83
N CYS A 407 9.78 -18.22 -3.37
CA CYS A 407 8.92 -17.24 -4.04
C CYS A 407 8.24 -17.86 -5.28
N LEU A 408 9.00 -18.58 -6.12
CA LEU A 408 8.49 -19.24 -7.32
C LEU A 408 7.43 -20.30 -6.98
N LEU A 409 7.71 -21.19 -6.01
CA LEU A 409 6.78 -22.25 -5.61
C LEU A 409 5.48 -21.68 -5.06
N MET A 410 5.53 -20.63 -4.24
CA MET A 410 4.32 -19.96 -3.75
C MET A 410 3.52 -19.36 -4.90
N ARG A 411 4.17 -18.75 -5.87
CA ARG A 411 3.50 -18.10 -7.01
C ARG A 411 2.90 -19.12 -7.98
N VAL A 412 3.63 -20.20 -8.30
CA VAL A 412 3.22 -21.19 -9.30
C VAL A 412 2.18 -22.17 -8.74
N PHE A 413 2.43 -22.76 -7.56
CA PHE A 413 1.56 -23.80 -7.01
C PHE A 413 0.38 -23.26 -6.20
N PHE A 414 0.56 -22.14 -5.51
CA PHE A 414 -0.49 -21.57 -4.66
C PHE A 414 -1.14 -20.33 -5.29
N HIS A 415 -0.66 -19.88 -6.46
CA HIS A 415 -1.11 -18.65 -7.13
C HIS A 415 -1.14 -17.46 -6.18
N GLN A 416 -0.16 -17.41 -5.28
CA GLN A 416 -0.12 -16.47 -4.17
C GLN A 416 0.63 -15.20 -4.58
N GLU A 417 -0.03 -14.08 -4.35
CA GLU A 417 0.58 -12.75 -4.36
C GLU A 417 1.08 -12.39 -2.95
N SER A 418 1.62 -11.18 -2.77
CA SER A 418 1.95 -10.69 -1.44
C SER A 418 0.72 -10.71 -0.52
N VAL A 419 0.88 -11.09 0.74
CA VAL A 419 -0.20 -11.09 1.74
C VAL A 419 -0.91 -9.73 1.85
N PHE A 420 -0.19 -8.64 1.61
CA PHE A 420 -0.75 -7.28 1.63
C PHE A 420 -1.65 -7.03 0.43
N VAL A 421 -1.25 -7.50 -0.73
CA VAL A 421 -2.01 -7.45 -1.98
C VAL A 421 -3.28 -8.29 -1.87
N GLU A 422 -3.16 -9.51 -1.36
CA GLU A 422 -4.27 -10.40 -1.10
C GLU A 422 -5.32 -9.79 -0.14
N ARG A 423 -4.85 -9.06 0.89
CA ARG A 423 -5.74 -8.35 1.81
C ARG A 423 -6.53 -7.25 1.10
N LEU A 424 -5.87 -6.48 0.21
CA LEU A 424 -6.54 -5.46 -0.59
C LEU A 424 -7.54 -6.08 -1.57
N SER A 425 -7.17 -7.16 -2.25
CA SER A 425 -8.05 -7.91 -3.15
C SER A 425 -9.29 -8.45 -2.42
N TYR A 426 -9.11 -8.97 -1.19
CA TYR A 426 -10.23 -9.37 -0.34
C TYR A 426 -11.18 -8.22 -0.01
N MET A 427 -10.66 -6.99 0.11
CA MET A 427 -11.46 -5.77 0.33
C MET A 427 -12.06 -5.21 -0.98
N GLY A 428 -11.90 -5.91 -2.11
CA GLY A 428 -12.40 -5.48 -3.43
C GLY A 428 -11.56 -4.39 -4.09
N MET A 429 -10.31 -4.19 -3.64
CA MET A 429 -9.39 -3.17 -4.17
C MET A 429 -8.27 -3.83 -4.97
N SER A 430 -7.92 -3.25 -6.14
CA SER A 430 -6.75 -3.66 -6.91
C SER A 430 -5.47 -3.11 -6.28
N SER A 431 -4.42 -3.92 -6.21
CA SER A 431 -3.10 -3.51 -5.71
C SER A 431 -2.25 -2.82 -6.77
N THR A 432 -2.45 -3.18 -8.03
CA THR A 432 -1.73 -2.61 -9.18
C THR A 432 -2.65 -1.64 -9.92
N VAL A 433 -2.62 -0.39 -9.50
CA VAL A 433 -3.27 0.69 -10.25
C VAL A 433 -2.18 1.28 -11.14
N SER A 434 -2.30 1.10 -12.47
CA SER A 434 -1.34 1.70 -13.40
C SER A 434 -1.25 3.22 -13.19
N PRO A 435 -0.12 3.89 -13.49
CA PRO A 435 0.00 5.34 -13.41
C PRO A 435 -1.13 6.05 -14.16
N PHE A 436 -1.53 5.48 -15.31
CA PHE A 436 -2.64 5.96 -16.12
C PHE A 436 -3.99 5.82 -15.38
N GLN A 437 -4.28 4.69 -14.75
CA GLN A 437 -5.49 4.51 -13.95
C GLN A 437 -5.51 5.43 -12.73
N ARG A 438 -4.36 5.64 -12.07
CA ARG A 438 -4.25 6.64 -10.99
C ARG A 438 -4.57 8.04 -11.50
N TYR A 439 -4.01 8.43 -12.65
CA TYR A 439 -4.32 9.70 -13.29
C TYR A 439 -5.83 9.85 -13.54
N LEU A 440 -6.47 8.85 -14.12
CA LEU A 440 -7.92 8.85 -14.38
C LEU A 440 -8.77 8.99 -13.11
N ARG A 441 -8.37 8.36 -12.01
CA ARG A 441 -9.09 8.41 -10.72
C ARG A 441 -9.04 9.80 -10.06
N HIS A 442 -7.95 10.51 -10.25
CA HIS A 442 -7.69 11.76 -9.55
C HIS A 442 -8.07 13.01 -10.32
N HIS A 443 -8.33 12.87 -11.61
CA HIS A 443 -8.77 14.00 -12.41
C HIS A 443 -10.29 14.02 -12.55
N THR A 444 -10.85 15.20 -12.28
CA THR A 444 -12.28 15.44 -12.48
C THR A 444 -12.61 15.50 -13.97
N VAL A 445 -13.87 15.43 -14.29
CA VAL A 445 -14.37 15.49 -15.68
C VAL A 445 -14.28 16.90 -16.28
N LYS A 446 -14.13 17.94 -15.45
CA LYS A 446 -14.11 19.36 -15.87
C LYS A 446 -13.18 19.70 -17.05
N PRO A 447 -11.92 19.19 -17.13
CA PRO A 447 -11.03 19.51 -18.25
C PRO A 447 -11.52 19.01 -19.63
N VAL A 448 -12.40 18.02 -19.65
CA VAL A 448 -12.94 17.42 -20.89
C VAL A 448 -14.40 17.78 -21.15
N ALA A 449 -15.03 18.46 -20.19
CA ALA A 449 -16.40 18.93 -20.29
C ALA A 449 -16.47 20.22 -21.12
N GLU A 450 -17.50 20.30 -21.95
CA GLU A 450 -17.84 21.49 -22.75
C GLU A 450 -19.14 22.08 -22.26
N ASP A 451 -19.18 23.39 -22.15
CA ASP A 451 -20.41 24.09 -21.79
C ASP A 451 -21.41 23.98 -22.94
N VAL A 452 -22.66 23.65 -22.61
CA VAL A 452 -23.76 23.56 -23.56
C VAL A 452 -24.88 24.49 -23.14
N LEU A 453 -25.59 25.01 -24.12
CA LEU A 453 -26.77 25.82 -23.89
C LEU A 453 -28.02 24.93 -23.95
N LEU A 454 -28.81 24.96 -22.88
CA LEU A 454 -30.11 24.28 -22.85
C LEU A 454 -31.21 25.21 -23.36
N LEU A 455 -31.93 24.76 -24.36
CA LEU A 455 -33.02 25.50 -24.96
C LEU A 455 -34.36 24.72 -24.90
N PRO A 456 -35.50 25.41 -24.95
CA PRO A 456 -36.77 24.74 -25.17
C PRO A 456 -36.86 24.19 -26.62
N GLN A 457 -37.83 23.31 -26.88
CA GLN A 457 -38.10 22.76 -28.21
C GLN A 457 -38.43 23.86 -29.22
N TYR A 458 -39.19 24.87 -28.82
CA TYR A 458 -39.59 25.98 -29.67
C TYR A 458 -38.79 27.24 -29.34
N VAL A 459 -37.97 27.71 -30.27
CA VAL A 459 -37.05 28.84 -30.08
C VAL A 459 -37.39 29.97 -31.06
N PRO A 460 -37.51 31.24 -30.64
CA PRO A 460 -37.68 32.37 -31.51
C PRO A 460 -36.56 32.48 -32.55
N ILE A 461 -36.88 32.76 -33.83
CA ILE A 461 -35.88 32.81 -34.91
C ILE A 461 -34.78 33.84 -34.66
N GLU A 462 -35.08 34.97 -34.01
CA GLU A 462 -34.07 35.95 -33.64
C GLU A 462 -33.03 35.36 -32.71
N GLN A 463 -33.48 34.61 -31.70
CA GLN A 463 -32.56 33.91 -30.77
C GLN A 463 -31.77 32.81 -31.46
N VAL A 464 -32.31 32.12 -32.45
CA VAL A 464 -31.59 31.12 -33.26
C VAL A 464 -30.51 31.78 -34.09
N LYS A 465 -30.74 32.99 -34.64
CA LYS A 465 -29.74 33.77 -35.41
C LYS A 465 -28.60 34.23 -34.51
N ASP A 466 -28.92 34.67 -33.27
CA ASP A 466 -27.91 35.04 -32.27
C ASP A 466 -27.05 33.83 -31.86
N LEU A 467 -27.65 32.66 -31.70
CA LEU A 467 -26.95 31.40 -31.41
C LEU A 467 -26.01 31.00 -32.56
N ALA A 468 -26.43 31.17 -33.79
CA ALA A 468 -25.62 30.88 -34.97
C ALA A 468 -24.36 31.73 -35.04
N SER A 469 -24.38 32.96 -34.48
CA SER A 469 -23.22 33.87 -34.35
C SER A 469 -22.38 33.63 -33.09
N SER A 470 -22.83 32.83 -32.13
CA SER A 470 -22.13 32.51 -30.91
C SER A 470 -20.95 31.55 -31.12
N MET A 471 -20.02 31.49 -30.13
CA MET A 471 -18.91 30.52 -30.15
C MET A 471 -19.28 29.13 -29.60
N ILE A 472 -20.58 28.88 -29.32
CA ILE A 472 -21.02 27.60 -28.75
C ILE A 472 -21.17 26.58 -29.88
N ASP A 473 -20.47 25.46 -29.81
CA ASP A 473 -20.49 24.42 -30.87
C ASP A 473 -21.66 23.44 -30.73
N TYR A 474 -22.19 23.31 -29.50
CA TYR A 474 -23.26 22.36 -29.20
C TYR A 474 -24.42 23.02 -28.45
N VAL A 475 -25.62 22.70 -28.87
CA VAL A 475 -26.88 23.14 -28.27
C VAL A 475 -27.68 21.90 -27.89
N VAL A 476 -28.26 21.92 -26.68
CA VAL A 476 -29.16 20.87 -26.21
C VAL A 476 -30.56 21.42 -26.10
N PHE A 477 -31.54 20.70 -26.61
CA PHE A 477 -32.93 21.03 -26.42
C PHE A 477 -33.71 19.85 -25.84
N LYS A 478 -34.84 20.14 -25.22
CA LYS A 478 -35.63 19.14 -24.49
C LYS A 478 -36.91 18.84 -25.25
N ILE A 479 -37.14 17.53 -25.54
CA ILE A 479 -38.42 17.02 -26.04
C ILE A 479 -39.03 16.14 -24.96
N GLY A 480 -40.11 16.60 -24.33
CA GLY A 480 -40.68 15.89 -23.17
C GLY A 480 -39.66 15.76 -22.03
N ASN A 481 -39.24 14.55 -21.73
CA ASN A 481 -38.19 14.27 -20.71
C ASN A 481 -36.83 13.91 -21.32
N GLU A 482 -36.68 13.90 -22.62
CA GLU A 482 -35.46 13.51 -23.32
C GLU A 482 -34.65 14.74 -23.74
N HIS A 483 -33.32 14.61 -23.72
CA HIS A 483 -32.39 15.66 -24.13
C HIS A 483 -31.79 15.29 -25.49
N HIS A 484 -31.84 16.24 -26.40
CA HIS A 484 -31.35 16.08 -27.75
C HIS A 484 -30.24 17.08 -28.04
N LEU A 485 -29.13 16.58 -28.57
CA LEU A 485 -27.93 17.36 -28.91
C LEU A 485 -27.97 17.73 -30.40
N VAL A 486 -27.67 18.99 -30.67
CA VAL A 486 -27.53 19.53 -32.04
C VAL A 486 -26.21 20.26 -32.16
N ARG A 487 -25.54 20.08 -33.28
CA ARG A 487 -24.34 20.85 -33.62
C ARG A 487 -24.72 22.19 -34.25
N ARG A 488 -23.97 23.24 -33.92
CA ARG A 488 -24.18 24.58 -34.53
C ARG A 488 -24.24 24.55 -36.07
N VAL A 489 -23.45 23.69 -36.70
CA VAL A 489 -23.47 23.55 -38.17
C VAL A 489 -24.86 23.17 -38.71
N ALA A 490 -25.61 22.31 -38.02
CA ALA A 490 -26.96 21.95 -38.39
C ALA A 490 -27.95 23.12 -38.24
N ILE A 491 -27.76 23.98 -37.24
CA ILE A 491 -28.53 25.22 -37.05
C ILE A 491 -28.26 26.20 -38.21
N LEU A 492 -27.00 26.35 -38.63
CA LEU A 492 -26.60 27.20 -39.75
C LEU A 492 -27.18 26.69 -41.06
N ASP A 493 -27.19 25.37 -41.28
CA ASP A 493 -27.79 24.75 -42.47
C ASP A 493 -29.32 24.98 -42.52
N ALA A 494 -30.00 24.81 -41.40
CA ALA A 494 -31.43 25.08 -41.29
C ALA A 494 -31.76 26.57 -41.55
N LEU A 495 -30.96 27.49 -40.98
CA LEU A 495 -31.13 28.94 -41.24
C LEU A 495 -30.92 29.32 -42.70
N SER A 496 -30.00 28.68 -43.40
CA SER A 496 -29.78 28.92 -44.85
C SER A 496 -30.97 28.50 -45.73
N LYS A 497 -31.82 27.58 -45.23
CA LYS A 497 -33.03 27.11 -45.93
C LYS A 497 -34.24 28.02 -45.69
N LEU A 498 -34.18 28.95 -44.75
CA LEU A 498 -35.25 29.94 -44.51
C LEU A 498 -35.56 30.82 -45.75
N ASP A 499 -34.54 31.12 -46.56
CA ASP A 499 -34.65 31.96 -47.74
C ASP A 499 -35.28 31.21 -48.94
N GLN A 500 -35.49 29.89 -48.80
CA GLN A 500 -35.98 29.03 -49.91
C GLN A 500 -37.50 28.77 -49.90
N GLY A 501 -38.24 29.38 -48.95
CA GLY A 501 -39.72 29.33 -48.86
C GLY A 501 -40.22 28.80 -47.50
N PRO A 502 -41.57 28.69 -47.37
CA PRO A 502 -42.19 28.31 -46.07
C PRO A 502 -41.79 26.86 -45.72
N GLN A 503 -41.29 26.71 -44.48
CA GLN A 503 -40.78 25.44 -43.94
C GLN A 503 -41.76 24.87 -42.89
N LEU A 504 -41.99 23.55 -42.92
CA LEU A 504 -42.92 22.84 -42.01
C LEU A 504 -42.54 22.93 -40.52
N TRP A 505 -41.30 23.30 -40.22
CA TRP A 505 -40.78 23.43 -38.85
C TRP A 505 -40.89 24.86 -38.29
N LEU A 506 -41.55 25.78 -39.00
CA LEU A 506 -41.88 27.12 -38.50
C LEU A 506 -43.28 27.12 -37.90
N ALA A 507 -43.38 27.43 -36.63
CA ALA A 507 -44.63 27.63 -35.91
C ALA A 507 -44.86 29.13 -35.67
N ALA A 508 -45.98 29.65 -36.12
CA ALA A 508 -46.41 31.01 -35.81
C ALA A 508 -47.19 31.00 -34.50
N GLU A 509 -46.71 31.72 -33.50
CA GLU A 509 -47.38 31.89 -32.20
C GLU A 509 -47.47 33.38 -31.89
N GLY A 510 -48.62 34.01 -32.20
CA GLY A 510 -48.82 35.46 -32.14
C GLY A 510 -47.95 36.21 -33.15
N ASP A 511 -47.30 37.31 -32.74
CA ASP A 511 -46.42 38.13 -33.57
C ASP A 511 -44.99 37.55 -33.75
N SER A 512 -44.67 36.39 -33.11
CA SER A 512 -43.31 35.78 -33.19
C SER A 512 -43.31 34.47 -33.96
N VAL A 513 -42.34 34.33 -34.87
CA VAL A 513 -42.09 33.07 -35.59
C VAL A 513 -41.06 32.27 -34.77
N LYS A 514 -41.46 31.05 -34.39
CA LYS A 514 -40.62 30.11 -33.64
C LYS A 514 -40.17 28.93 -34.51
N MET A 515 -38.99 28.47 -34.30
CA MET A 515 -38.43 27.28 -34.95
C MET A 515 -38.62 26.07 -34.04
N ASP A 516 -39.23 25.01 -34.54
CA ASP A 516 -39.29 23.70 -33.85
C ASP A 516 -38.03 22.92 -34.12
N PHE A 517 -37.19 22.80 -33.11
CA PHE A 517 -35.90 22.11 -33.22
C PHE A 517 -36.04 20.61 -33.44
N SER A 518 -37.16 20.01 -33.04
CA SER A 518 -37.40 18.58 -33.26
C SER A 518 -37.67 18.21 -34.72
N LEU A 519 -38.22 19.16 -35.49
CA LEU A 519 -38.54 18.99 -36.90
C LEU A 519 -37.49 19.60 -37.84
N ALA A 520 -36.81 20.64 -37.37
CA ALA A 520 -35.88 21.43 -38.17
C ALA A 520 -34.48 20.84 -38.25
N LEU A 521 -34.06 20.11 -37.20
CA LEU A 521 -32.66 19.74 -36.99
C LEU A 521 -32.50 18.23 -36.82
N GLU A 522 -31.49 17.67 -37.48
CA GLU A 522 -31.01 16.34 -37.13
C GLU A 522 -30.37 16.38 -35.73
N SER A 523 -31.00 15.71 -34.79
CA SER A 523 -30.58 15.68 -33.39
C SER A 523 -30.25 14.25 -32.94
N THR A 524 -29.32 14.14 -32.03
CA THR A 524 -28.98 12.88 -31.39
C THR A 524 -29.46 12.87 -29.95
N PHE A 525 -30.12 11.79 -29.54
CA PHE A 525 -30.46 11.60 -28.11
C PHE A 525 -29.19 11.49 -27.28
N VAL A 526 -29.13 12.24 -26.18
CA VAL A 526 -28.00 12.21 -25.27
C VAL A 526 -28.51 12.00 -23.83
N PRO A 527 -28.10 10.93 -23.17
CA PRO A 527 -28.47 10.66 -21.79
C PRO A 527 -27.88 11.69 -20.85
N VAL A 528 -28.55 11.92 -19.74
CA VAL A 528 -28.09 12.78 -18.62
C VAL A 528 -27.64 11.89 -17.48
N ILE A 529 -26.47 12.18 -16.93
CA ILE A 529 -25.95 11.53 -15.73
C ILE A 529 -25.52 12.56 -14.70
N ASP A 530 -25.49 12.15 -13.44
CA ASP A 530 -24.90 12.96 -12.39
C ASP A 530 -23.39 13.10 -12.62
N GLU A 531 -22.80 14.23 -12.15
CA GLU A 531 -21.37 14.49 -12.36
C GLU A 531 -20.53 13.34 -11.78
N PRO A 532 -19.79 12.59 -12.63
CA PRO A 532 -18.92 11.54 -12.15
C PRO A 532 -17.74 12.15 -11.39
N SER A 533 -17.34 11.51 -10.29
CA SER A 533 -16.27 11.99 -9.42
C SER A 533 -14.89 11.96 -10.09
N SER A 534 -14.72 11.17 -11.17
CA SER A 534 -13.43 11.01 -11.84
C SER A 534 -13.55 10.66 -13.32
N LEU A 535 -12.44 10.90 -14.08
CA LEU A 535 -12.31 10.48 -15.47
C LEU A 535 -12.41 8.96 -15.64
N GLU A 536 -11.99 8.15 -14.64
CA GLU A 536 -12.13 6.70 -14.66
C GLU A 536 -13.60 6.28 -14.70
N GLN A 537 -14.45 6.88 -13.87
CA GLN A 537 -15.88 6.60 -13.87
C GLN A 537 -16.52 6.99 -15.19
N MET A 538 -16.10 8.11 -15.76
CA MET A 538 -16.57 8.56 -17.06
C MET A 538 -16.16 7.58 -18.17
N LEU A 539 -14.91 7.14 -18.19
CA LEU A 539 -14.43 6.17 -19.17
C LEU A 539 -15.18 4.83 -19.04
N GLY A 540 -15.37 4.35 -17.80
CA GLY A 540 -16.15 3.14 -17.52
C GLY A 540 -17.61 3.26 -17.98
N TRP A 541 -18.20 4.44 -17.83
CA TRP A 541 -19.56 4.71 -18.31
C TRP A 541 -19.64 4.59 -19.84
N PHE A 542 -18.71 5.20 -20.60
CA PHE A 542 -18.64 5.09 -22.05
C PHE A 542 -18.42 3.66 -22.53
N GLN A 543 -17.56 2.90 -21.86
CA GLN A 543 -17.32 1.49 -22.18
C GLN A 543 -18.56 0.61 -21.96
N LYS A 544 -19.32 0.89 -20.90
CA LYS A 544 -20.52 0.12 -20.56
C LYS A 544 -21.70 0.40 -21.49
N HIS A 545 -21.90 1.65 -21.90
CA HIS A 545 -23.09 2.07 -22.64
C HIS A 545 -22.85 2.21 -24.15
N GLY A 546 -21.59 2.29 -24.60
CA GLY A 546 -21.24 2.35 -26.03
C GLY A 546 -21.66 3.64 -26.75
N LEU A 547 -22.14 4.67 -26.02
CA LEU A 547 -22.57 5.94 -26.58
C LEU A 547 -21.38 6.89 -26.74
N PRO A 548 -21.37 7.76 -27.78
CA PRO A 548 -20.26 8.67 -28.04
C PRO A 548 -20.27 9.93 -27.16
N GLU A 549 -21.43 10.33 -26.64
CA GLU A 549 -21.66 11.60 -25.96
C GLU A 549 -22.61 11.43 -24.78
N VAL A 550 -22.41 12.25 -23.73
CA VAL A 550 -23.24 12.25 -22.52
C VAL A 550 -23.31 13.64 -21.91
N LEU A 551 -24.46 14.00 -21.36
CA LEU A 551 -24.65 15.23 -20.58
C LEU A 551 -24.38 14.94 -19.11
N VAL A 552 -23.57 15.78 -18.51
CA VAL A 552 -23.22 15.73 -17.10
C VAL A 552 -23.89 16.90 -16.38
N THR A 553 -24.61 16.63 -15.32
CA THR A 553 -25.27 17.65 -14.50
C THR A 553 -24.24 18.40 -13.66
N VAL A 554 -24.07 19.70 -13.88
CA VAL A 554 -23.17 20.55 -13.09
C VAL A 554 -23.93 21.25 -11.96
N THR A 555 -25.15 21.74 -12.28
CA THR A 555 -26.11 22.29 -11.30
C THR A 555 -27.51 21.82 -11.69
N ALA A 556 -28.51 22.08 -10.86
CA ALA A 556 -29.88 21.69 -11.15
C ALA A 556 -30.44 22.22 -12.52
N SER A 557 -29.79 23.22 -13.11
CA SER A 557 -30.20 23.86 -14.37
C SER A 557 -29.07 23.99 -15.42
N SER A 558 -27.88 23.52 -15.14
CA SER A 558 -26.75 23.60 -16.07
C SER A 558 -26.14 22.22 -16.33
N PHE A 559 -25.85 21.98 -17.61
CA PHE A 559 -25.26 20.73 -18.08
C PHE A 559 -23.94 21.03 -18.81
N SER A 560 -23.03 20.08 -18.78
CA SER A 560 -21.85 20.07 -19.63
C SER A 560 -21.84 18.82 -20.48
N LEU A 561 -21.41 18.94 -21.73
CA LEU A 561 -21.25 17.82 -22.65
C LEU A 561 -19.89 17.19 -22.47
N VAL A 562 -19.84 15.87 -22.38
CA VAL A 562 -18.62 15.10 -22.45
C VAL A 562 -18.71 14.15 -23.65
N SER A 563 -17.78 14.29 -24.58
CA SER A 563 -17.65 13.36 -25.70
C SER A 563 -16.51 12.38 -25.47
N ARG A 564 -16.70 11.12 -25.89
CA ARG A 564 -15.67 10.09 -25.81
C ARG A 564 -14.41 10.50 -26.59
N ASN A 565 -14.59 11.07 -27.78
CA ASN A 565 -13.46 11.49 -28.62
C ASN A 565 -12.59 12.56 -27.92
N ARG A 566 -13.21 13.51 -27.23
CA ARG A 566 -12.50 14.54 -26.49
C ARG A 566 -11.78 13.98 -25.26
N LEU A 567 -12.41 13.01 -24.58
CA LEU A 567 -11.78 12.28 -23.51
C LEU A 567 -10.54 11.52 -24.00
N ASP A 568 -10.67 10.79 -25.13
CA ASP A 568 -9.55 10.06 -25.73
C ASP A 568 -8.42 11.01 -26.18
N GLN A 569 -8.75 12.16 -26.79
CA GLN A 569 -7.76 13.18 -27.16
C GLN A 569 -7.07 13.81 -25.94
N PHE A 570 -7.80 14.06 -24.88
CA PHE A 570 -7.23 14.58 -23.62
C PHE A 570 -6.24 13.57 -23.02
N LEU A 571 -6.59 12.29 -23.01
CA LEU A 571 -5.76 11.21 -22.51
C LEU A 571 -4.48 11.03 -23.34
N LEU A 572 -4.57 11.13 -24.68
CA LEU A 572 -3.40 11.08 -25.56
C LEU A 572 -2.44 12.26 -25.38
N LYS A 573 -2.95 13.44 -24.99
CA LYS A 573 -2.11 14.61 -24.70
C LYS A 573 -1.45 14.56 -23.33
N SER A 574 -2.04 13.86 -22.37
CA SER A 574 -1.49 13.73 -21.03
C SER A 574 -0.34 12.72 -20.93
N ASP A 575 -0.14 11.89 -21.97
CA ASP A 575 0.99 10.95 -22.08
C ASP A 575 2.26 11.60 -22.69
N GLN A 576 2.24 12.87 -23.07
CA GLN A 576 3.39 13.66 -23.53
C GLN A 576 3.89 14.63 -22.45
#